data_62af4b66d59dbdded29ddc11b00b2af2
#
_entry.id   62af4b66d59dbdded29ddc11b00b2af2
#
_cell.length_a   1.000
_cell.length_b   1.000
_cell.length_c   1.000
_cell.angle_alpha   90.00
_cell.angle_beta   90.00
_cell.angle_gamma   90.00
#
_symmetry.space_group_name_H-M   'P 1'
#
loop_
_entity.id
_entity.type
_entity.pdbx_description
1 polymer ?
#
loop_
_entity_poly.entity_id
_entity_poly.type
_entity_poly.pdbx_seq_one_letter_code
_entity_poly.pdbx_strand_id
1 'polypeptide(L)'
;MGIDLKKMREKLGRLQNGGRGKSNFWRPQDGEQTIRIVPTADGDPFKEYWFHYNLGQNAGFLSPKKNFGEDDPLNDFIRSLYSEGTDESIKMAKSLNARQRFFAPVIVRGEENQGVRVWGFGKQVYEQLLNLVLNPEYGDITDPQEGTDLTLQYGKPAGAAFPVTRLTPHRRASTICPDISDEECAKLLETVPDFDSLFERKSAEQVQSMLDEYLSSDNAEDNSSETVKYTGSTNTTTETNSVESAFNELLG
;
A
#
# COMPACT_ATOMS: atom_id res chain seq x y z
N MET A 1 36.09 -6.37 17.15
CA MET A 1 34.74 -6.48 16.54
C MET A 1 34.95 -6.68 15.06
N GLY A 2 34.57 -7.84 14.50
CA GLY A 2 34.71 -8.15 13.08
C GLY A 2 33.50 -7.65 12.29
N ILE A 3 33.71 -7.28 11.03
CA ILE A 3 32.64 -6.91 10.10
C ILE A 3 31.81 -8.15 9.78
N ASP A 4 30.49 -8.07 9.93
CA ASP A 4 29.57 -9.12 9.55
C ASP A 4 29.44 -9.18 8.02
N LEU A 5 30.22 -10.08 7.42
CA LEU A 5 30.27 -10.25 5.96
C LEU A 5 28.92 -10.70 5.36
N LYS A 6 28.06 -11.35 6.14
CA LYS A 6 26.73 -11.75 5.69
C LYS A 6 25.83 -10.53 5.51
N LYS A 7 25.79 -9.64 6.49
CA LYS A 7 25.08 -8.35 6.39
C LYS A 7 25.65 -7.44 5.29
N MET A 8 26.96 -7.48 5.05
CA MET A 8 27.57 -6.70 3.97
C MET A 8 27.22 -7.25 2.59
N ARG A 9 27.14 -8.58 2.44
CA ARG A 9 26.67 -9.22 1.19
C ARG A 9 25.20 -8.94 0.92
N GLU A 10 24.36 -8.95 1.94
CA GLU A 10 22.94 -8.56 1.82
C GLU A 10 22.79 -7.10 1.40
N LYS A 11 23.56 -6.18 2.01
CA LYS A 11 23.57 -4.78 1.61
C LYS A 11 24.10 -4.59 0.18
N LEU A 12 25.14 -5.31 -0.21
CA LEU A 12 25.67 -5.27 -1.57
C LEU A 12 24.66 -5.82 -2.56
N GLY A 13 23.99 -6.93 -2.24
CA GLY A 13 22.91 -7.49 -3.05
C GLY A 13 21.75 -6.51 -3.25
N ARG A 14 21.35 -5.78 -2.21
CA ARG A 14 20.35 -4.71 -2.30
C ARG A 14 20.82 -3.56 -3.19
N LEU A 15 22.07 -3.15 -3.11
CA LEU A 15 22.64 -2.10 -3.95
C LEU A 15 22.84 -2.53 -5.41
N GLN A 16 23.22 -3.78 -5.66
CA GLN A 16 23.39 -4.32 -7.01
C GLN A 16 22.06 -4.62 -7.71
N ASN A 17 21.03 -5.00 -6.93
CA ASN A 17 19.66 -5.15 -7.42
C ASN A 17 18.90 -3.80 -7.47
N GLY A 18 19.52 -2.69 -7.06
CA GLY A 18 19.00 -1.33 -7.07
C GLY A 18 18.77 -0.69 -8.43
N GLY A 19 18.90 -1.46 -9.52
CA GLY A 19 18.41 -1.07 -10.83
C GLY A 19 17.03 -1.68 -11.10
N ARG A 20 15.94 -0.93 -10.86
CA ARG A 20 14.54 -1.34 -10.98
C ARG A 20 14.19 -2.50 -10.05
N GLY A 21 14.24 -2.30 -8.74
CA GLY A 21 13.59 -3.19 -7.80
C GLY A 21 12.12 -3.29 -8.23
N LYS A 22 11.70 -4.47 -8.69
CA LYS A 22 10.27 -4.75 -8.90
C LYS A 22 9.60 -4.39 -7.58
N SER A 23 8.69 -3.43 -7.61
CA SER A 23 7.89 -3.10 -6.44
C SER A 23 7.24 -4.41 -5.97
N ASN A 24 7.45 -4.79 -4.71
CA ASN A 24 6.79 -5.97 -4.14
C ASN A 24 5.26 -5.80 -4.09
N PHE A 25 4.77 -4.60 -4.39
CA PHE A 25 3.35 -4.31 -4.44
C PHE A 25 2.73 -4.85 -5.74
N TRP A 26 1.62 -5.55 -5.56
CA TRP A 26 0.79 -6.02 -6.64
C TRP A 26 -0.51 -5.22 -6.72
N ARG A 27 -0.88 -4.91 -7.94
CA ARG A 27 -2.11 -4.19 -8.25
C ARG A 27 -2.95 -5.03 -9.21
N PRO A 28 -4.24 -5.26 -8.91
CA PRO A 28 -5.13 -5.92 -9.84
C PRO A 28 -5.21 -5.15 -11.15
N GLN A 29 -5.23 -5.88 -12.26
CA GLN A 29 -5.57 -5.34 -13.57
C GLN A 29 -7.08 -5.49 -13.83
N ASP A 30 -7.62 -4.73 -14.77
CA ASP A 30 -9.00 -4.87 -15.17
C ASP A 30 -9.27 -6.30 -15.65
N GLY A 31 -10.36 -6.88 -15.14
CA GLY A 31 -10.75 -8.24 -15.46
C GLY A 31 -10.63 -9.19 -14.27
N GLU A 32 -10.35 -10.45 -14.58
CA GLU A 32 -10.35 -11.57 -13.64
C GLU A 32 -8.94 -12.09 -13.42
N GLN A 33 -8.53 -12.20 -12.16
CA GLN A 33 -7.24 -12.76 -11.75
C GLN A 33 -7.46 -13.70 -10.57
N THR A 34 -6.64 -14.73 -10.48
CA THR A 34 -6.68 -15.66 -9.34
C THR A 34 -5.50 -15.38 -8.42
N ILE A 35 -5.78 -15.25 -7.14
CA ILE A 35 -4.78 -15.03 -6.11
C ILE A 35 -4.89 -16.06 -5.00
N ARG A 36 -3.79 -16.27 -4.30
CA ARG A 36 -3.70 -17.04 -3.07
C ARG A 36 -3.18 -16.14 -1.95
N ILE A 37 -3.91 -16.02 -0.85
CA ILE A 37 -3.40 -15.35 0.36
C ILE A 37 -2.33 -16.25 0.99
N VAL A 38 -1.21 -15.64 1.34
CA VAL A 38 -0.08 -16.33 1.96
C VAL A 38 -0.16 -16.17 3.47
N PRO A 39 0.06 -17.23 4.27
CA PRO A 39 0.09 -17.12 5.72
C PRO A 39 1.26 -16.24 6.19
N THR A 40 1.10 -15.60 7.32
CA THR A 40 2.13 -14.80 8.00
C THR A 40 2.55 -15.49 9.30
N ALA A 41 3.77 -15.23 9.76
CA ALA A 41 4.33 -15.87 10.95
C ALA A 41 3.55 -15.56 12.24
N ASP A 42 2.86 -14.42 12.29
CA ASP A 42 2.02 -14.00 13.43
C ASP A 42 0.56 -14.48 13.33
N GLY A 43 0.21 -15.20 12.25
CA GLY A 43 -1.14 -15.74 12.05
C GLY A 43 -2.19 -14.71 11.64
N ASP A 44 -1.81 -13.47 11.40
CA ASP A 44 -2.68 -12.42 10.86
C ASP A 44 -2.18 -11.95 9.49
N PRO A 45 -2.74 -12.48 8.39
CA PRO A 45 -2.32 -12.11 7.04
C PRO A 45 -2.81 -10.72 6.59
N PHE A 46 -3.69 -10.09 7.36
CA PHE A 46 -4.31 -8.82 6.99
C PHE A 46 -3.76 -7.69 7.85
N LYS A 47 -2.81 -6.93 7.33
CA LYS A 47 -2.22 -5.80 8.02
C LYS A 47 -3.00 -4.52 7.76
N GLU A 48 -3.20 -3.72 8.79
CA GLU A 48 -3.96 -2.49 8.76
C GLU A 48 -3.05 -1.30 9.03
N TYR A 49 -3.15 -0.28 8.15
CA TYR A 49 -2.43 0.96 8.33
C TYR A 49 -3.29 2.17 7.94
N TRP A 50 -3.01 3.30 8.58
CA TRP A 50 -3.64 4.58 8.31
C TRP A 50 -2.65 5.52 7.63
N PHE A 51 -3.07 6.09 6.50
CA PHE A 51 -2.24 6.97 5.70
C PHE A 51 -2.87 8.34 5.55
N HIS A 52 -2.05 9.39 5.61
CA HIS A 52 -2.39 10.71 5.11
C HIS A 52 -2.02 10.81 3.63
N TYR A 53 -2.88 11.48 2.89
CA TYR A 53 -2.73 11.76 1.47
C TYR A 53 -3.04 13.23 1.18
N ASN A 54 -2.75 13.67 -0.05
CA ASN A 54 -3.09 15.00 -0.55
C ASN A 54 -2.41 16.15 0.21
N LEU A 55 -1.24 15.91 0.79
CA LEU A 55 -0.43 16.96 1.41
C LEU A 55 0.53 17.54 0.36
N GLY A 56 0.00 18.39 -0.53
CA GLY A 56 0.74 18.96 -1.66
C GLY A 56 1.21 17.88 -2.64
N GLN A 57 2.49 17.96 -3.02
CA GLN A 57 3.13 16.98 -3.91
C GLN A 57 3.71 15.77 -3.16
N ASN A 58 3.53 15.72 -1.84
CA ASN A 58 4.05 14.63 -1.04
C ASN A 58 3.27 13.35 -1.29
N ALA A 59 3.99 12.23 -1.40
CA ALA A 59 3.41 10.90 -1.41
C ALA A 59 2.64 10.62 -0.11
N GLY A 60 1.70 9.68 -0.17
CA GLY A 60 1.01 9.22 1.04
C GLY A 60 2.01 8.65 2.06
N PHE A 61 1.82 8.96 3.34
CA PHE A 61 2.65 8.50 4.43
C PHE A 61 1.83 8.01 5.62
N LEU A 62 2.43 7.18 6.47
CA LEU A 62 1.76 6.65 7.67
C LEU A 62 1.42 7.78 8.64
N SER A 63 0.16 7.82 9.12
CA SER A 63 -0.23 8.74 10.18
C SER A 63 0.44 8.36 11.50
N PRO A 64 1.31 9.21 12.07
CA PRO A 64 1.95 8.93 13.35
C PRO A 64 0.94 8.67 14.46
N LYS A 65 -0.12 9.48 14.52
CA LYS A 65 -1.16 9.38 15.54
C LYS A 65 -1.97 8.10 15.44
N LYS A 66 -2.42 7.75 14.23
CA LYS A 66 -3.35 6.63 14.04
C LYS A 66 -2.66 5.27 14.14
N ASN A 67 -1.41 5.16 13.69
CA ASN A 67 -0.68 3.90 13.72
C ASN A 67 0.12 3.69 15.01
N PHE A 68 0.66 4.76 15.61
CA PHE A 68 1.63 4.63 16.69
C PHE A 68 1.24 5.40 17.96
N GLY A 69 0.18 6.21 17.91
CA GLY A 69 -0.22 7.05 19.06
C GLY A 69 0.69 8.24 19.31
N GLU A 70 1.55 8.57 18.34
CA GLU A 70 2.55 9.64 18.43
C GLU A 70 1.99 11.00 18.04
N ASP A 71 2.80 12.05 18.27
CA ASP A 71 2.45 13.39 17.87
C ASP A 71 2.37 13.49 16.33
N ASP A 72 1.28 14.10 15.86
CA ASP A 72 0.95 14.21 14.45
C ASP A 72 0.43 15.62 14.16
N PRO A 73 1.32 16.54 13.73
CA PRO A 73 0.96 17.93 13.47
C PRO A 73 -0.15 18.08 12.42
N LEU A 74 -0.17 17.18 11.41
CA LEU A 74 -1.22 17.18 10.40
C LEU A 74 -2.58 16.81 10.99
N ASN A 75 -2.62 15.84 11.92
CA ASN A 75 -3.86 15.49 12.61
C ASN A 75 -4.38 16.63 13.48
N ASP A 76 -3.49 17.39 14.12
CA ASP A 76 -3.88 18.56 14.93
C ASP A 76 -4.37 19.71 14.03
N PHE A 77 -3.73 19.94 12.88
CA PHE A 77 -4.19 20.86 11.86
C PHE A 77 -5.60 20.48 11.33
N ILE A 78 -5.83 19.20 11.01
CA ILE A 78 -7.15 18.70 10.59
C ILE A 78 -8.21 18.98 11.67
N ARG A 79 -7.86 18.81 12.94
CA ARG A 79 -8.76 19.10 14.04
C ARG A 79 -9.09 20.60 14.14
N SER A 80 -8.12 21.48 13.92
CA SER A 80 -8.37 22.93 13.88
C SER A 80 -9.30 23.32 12.73
N LEU A 81 -9.14 22.75 11.55
CA LEU A 81 -10.03 22.96 10.41
C LEU A 81 -11.48 22.54 10.69
N TYR A 82 -11.67 21.40 11.38
CA TYR A 82 -13.03 21.01 11.81
C TYR A 82 -13.60 21.96 12.87
N SER A 83 -12.75 22.52 13.73
CA SER A 83 -13.18 23.48 14.77
C SER A 83 -13.56 24.84 14.19
N GLU A 84 -12.93 25.25 13.10
CA GLU A 84 -13.26 26.45 12.34
C GLU A 84 -14.66 26.38 11.73
N GLY A 85 -15.06 25.21 11.22
CA GLY A 85 -16.44 24.89 10.85
C GLY A 85 -16.95 25.53 9.56
N THR A 86 -16.09 26.16 8.74
CA THR A 86 -16.48 26.66 7.41
C THR A 86 -16.59 25.48 6.42
N ASP A 87 -17.38 25.65 5.36
CA ASP A 87 -17.52 24.60 4.33
C ASP A 87 -16.18 24.27 3.67
N GLU A 88 -15.33 25.26 3.50
CA GLU A 88 -14.00 25.14 2.89
C GLU A 88 -13.04 24.41 3.84
N SER A 89 -12.97 24.81 5.10
CA SER A 89 -12.14 24.14 6.10
C SER A 89 -12.57 22.69 6.33
N ILE A 90 -13.87 22.42 6.36
CA ILE A 90 -14.39 21.05 6.46
C ILE A 90 -14.02 20.21 5.23
N LYS A 91 -14.09 20.78 4.03
CA LYS A 91 -13.69 20.09 2.80
C LYS A 91 -12.20 19.77 2.80
N MET A 92 -11.35 20.73 3.17
CA MET A 92 -9.92 20.52 3.32
C MET A 92 -9.63 19.45 4.39
N ALA A 93 -10.22 19.54 5.56
CA ALA A 93 -10.07 18.53 6.61
C ALA A 93 -10.41 17.12 6.12
N LYS A 94 -11.51 16.95 5.39
CA LYS A 94 -11.91 15.66 4.80
C LYS A 94 -10.91 15.13 3.77
N SER A 95 -10.28 16.00 2.99
CA SER A 95 -9.29 15.60 1.99
C SER A 95 -7.98 15.12 2.63
N LEU A 96 -7.54 15.78 3.70
CA LEU A 96 -6.30 15.51 4.44
C LEU A 96 -6.44 14.39 5.49
N ASN A 97 -7.67 14.02 5.84
CA ASN A 97 -7.92 13.04 6.89
C ASN A 97 -7.28 11.68 6.57
N ALA A 98 -6.68 11.06 7.57
CA ALA A 98 -6.06 9.75 7.41
C ALA A 98 -7.08 8.71 6.94
N ARG A 99 -6.69 7.92 5.94
CA ARG A 99 -7.50 6.84 5.36
C ARG A 99 -6.93 5.49 5.74
N GLN A 100 -7.81 4.58 6.09
CA GLN A 100 -7.47 3.20 6.41
C GLN A 100 -7.22 2.39 5.14
N ARG A 101 -6.14 1.61 5.15
CA ARG A 101 -5.77 0.67 4.09
C ARG A 101 -5.36 -0.65 4.70
N PHE A 102 -5.64 -1.71 3.97
CA PHE A 102 -5.33 -3.07 4.36
C PHE A 102 -4.39 -3.68 3.35
N PHE A 103 -3.54 -4.58 3.82
CA PHE A 103 -2.53 -5.23 3.00
C PHE A 103 -2.50 -6.72 3.33
N ALA A 104 -2.26 -7.54 2.30
CA ALA A 104 -2.06 -8.96 2.45
C ALA A 104 -0.92 -9.45 1.55
N PRO A 105 -0.15 -10.45 1.97
CA PRO A 105 0.79 -11.11 1.10
C PRO A 105 0.02 -12.08 0.19
N VAL A 106 0.30 -12.02 -1.10
CA VAL A 106 -0.38 -12.83 -2.12
C VAL A 106 0.59 -13.46 -3.11
N ILE A 107 0.25 -14.64 -3.59
CA ILE A 107 0.78 -15.21 -4.82
C ILE A 107 -0.30 -15.06 -5.90
N VAL A 108 0.08 -14.53 -7.05
CA VAL A 108 -0.82 -14.40 -8.20
C VAL A 108 -0.64 -15.60 -9.09
N ARG A 109 -1.73 -16.34 -9.36
CA ARG A 109 -1.70 -17.52 -10.19
C ARG A 109 -1.38 -17.17 -11.64
N GLY A 110 -0.45 -17.95 -12.22
CA GLY A 110 0.13 -17.66 -13.53
C GLY A 110 1.32 -16.70 -13.51
N GLU A 111 1.63 -16.13 -12.35
CA GLU A 111 2.80 -15.26 -12.12
C GLU A 111 3.62 -15.70 -10.90
N GLU A 112 3.59 -16.98 -10.55
CA GLU A 112 4.26 -17.55 -9.37
C GLU A 112 5.77 -17.28 -9.36
N ASN A 113 6.37 -17.17 -10.53
CA ASN A 113 7.79 -16.81 -10.70
C ASN A 113 8.15 -15.41 -10.17
N GLN A 114 7.15 -14.58 -9.86
CA GLN A 114 7.35 -13.27 -9.25
C GLN A 114 7.41 -13.33 -7.72
N GLY A 115 7.13 -14.48 -7.13
CA GLY A 115 7.15 -14.68 -5.69
C GLY A 115 5.97 -14.07 -4.96
N VAL A 116 6.13 -13.92 -3.64
CA VAL A 116 5.11 -13.29 -2.79
C VAL A 116 5.11 -11.78 -3.02
N ARG A 117 3.93 -11.25 -3.27
CA ARG A 117 3.71 -9.81 -3.47
C ARG A 117 2.75 -9.25 -2.43
N VAL A 118 2.77 -7.96 -2.23
CA VAL A 118 1.89 -7.24 -1.31
C VAL A 118 0.71 -6.66 -2.08
N TRP A 119 -0.48 -7.09 -1.73
CA TRP A 119 -1.72 -6.54 -2.27
C TRP A 119 -2.32 -5.53 -1.28
N GLY A 120 -2.52 -4.28 -1.73
CA GLY A 120 -3.18 -3.24 -0.97
C GLY A 120 -4.65 -3.09 -1.39
N PHE A 121 -5.57 -2.98 -0.41
CA PHE A 121 -7.00 -2.88 -0.67
C PHE A 121 -7.73 -2.04 0.37
N GLY A 122 -8.97 -1.67 0.05
CA GLY A 122 -9.82 -0.88 0.92
C GLY A 122 -10.74 -1.72 1.81
N LYS A 123 -11.50 -1.04 2.66
CA LYS A 123 -12.39 -1.63 3.66
C LYS A 123 -13.41 -2.63 3.07
N GLN A 124 -13.98 -2.34 1.91
CA GLN A 124 -14.97 -3.23 1.28
C GLN A 124 -14.40 -4.62 0.92
N VAL A 125 -13.15 -4.66 0.47
CA VAL A 125 -12.45 -5.93 0.18
C VAL A 125 -12.08 -6.64 1.47
N TYR A 126 -11.63 -5.88 2.48
CA TYR A 126 -11.35 -6.43 3.79
C TYR A 126 -12.56 -7.11 4.43
N GLU A 127 -13.72 -6.48 4.36
CA GLU A 127 -14.99 -7.06 4.83
C GLU A 127 -15.35 -8.37 4.09
N GLN A 128 -15.12 -8.43 2.77
CA GLN A 128 -15.29 -9.66 1.99
C GLN A 128 -14.33 -10.76 2.48
N LEU A 129 -13.05 -10.45 2.68
CA LEU A 129 -12.06 -11.41 3.17
C LEU A 129 -12.38 -11.92 4.56
N LEU A 130 -12.77 -11.04 5.48
CA LEU A 130 -13.18 -11.45 6.83
C LEU A 130 -14.40 -12.38 6.80
N ASN A 131 -15.38 -12.09 5.96
CA ASN A 131 -16.55 -12.97 5.78
C ASN A 131 -16.16 -14.35 5.24
N LEU A 132 -15.13 -14.43 4.39
CA LEU A 132 -14.63 -15.72 3.89
C LEU A 132 -13.89 -16.48 4.99
N VAL A 133 -13.01 -15.82 5.73
CA VAL A 133 -12.25 -16.45 6.85
C VAL A 133 -13.17 -16.94 7.96
N LEU A 134 -14.24 -16.19 8.25
CA LEU A 134 -15.19 -16.54 9.30
C LEU A 134 -16.22 -17.61 8.85
N ASN A 135 -16.28 -17.93 7.57
CA ASN A 135 -17.19 -18.97 7.07
C ASN A 135 -16.56 -20.35 7.22
N PRO A 136 -17.13 -21.23 8.07
CA PRO A 136 -16.56 -22.56 8.35
C PRO A 136 -16.52 -23.48 7.11
N GLU A 137 -17.24 -23.17 6.04
CA GLU A 137 -17.21 -23.95 4.81
C GLU A 137 -15.89 -23.87 4.05
N TYR A 138 -15.11 -22.78 4.26
CA TYR A 138 -13.83 -22.56 3.56
C TYR A 138 -12.61 -22.97 4.39
N GLY A 139 -12.79 -23.20 5.70
CA GLY A 139 -11.67 -23.48 6.59
C GLY A 139 -10.63 -22.35 6.62
N ASP A 140 -9.37 -22.71 6.81
CA ASP A 140 -8.27 -21.74 6.72
C ASP A 140 -7.91 -21.48 5.25
N ILE A 141 -8.33 -20.34 4.74
CA ILE A 141 -8.05 -19.94 3.35
C ILE A 141 -6.56 -19.71 3.08
N THR A 142 -5.74 -19.60 4.13
CA THR A 142 -4.30 -19.36 4.02
C THR A 142 -3.47 -20.64 4.16
N ASP A 143 -4.09 -21.76 4.50
CA ASP A 143 -3.38 -23.04 4.69
C ASP A 143 -2.54 -23.38 3.45
N PRO A 144 -1.22 -23.65 3.60
CA PRO A 144 -0.34 -23.88 2.46
C PRO A 144 -0.72 -25.08 1.60
N GLN A 145 -1.35 -26.11 2.16
CA GLN A 145 -1.69 -27.34 1.46
C GLN A 145 -3.16 -27.42 1.05
N GLU A 146 -4.06 -27.01 1.94
CA GLU A 146 -5.50 -27.17 1.78
C GLU A 146 -6.28 -25.86 1.72
N GLY A 147 -5.61 -24.72 1.63
CA GLY A 147 -6.27 -23.44 1.57
C GLY A 147 -6.95 -23.16 0.23
N THR A 148 -7.58 -22.02 0.10
CA THR A 148 -8.48 -21.68 -1.01
C THR A 148 -7.94 -20.55 -1.86
N ASP A 149 -7.87 -20.75 -3.17
CA ASP A 149 -7.61 -19.67 -4.12
C ASP A 149 -8.84 -18.77 -4.25
N LEU A 150 -8.59 -17.49 -4.48
CA LEU A 150 -9.64 -16.50 -4.66
C LEU A 150 -9.58 -15.94 -6.09
N THR A 151 -10.72 -16.02 -6.80
CA THR A 151 -10.89 -15.23 -8.02
C THR A 151 -11.23 -13.80 -7.65
N LEU A 152 -10.39 -12.89 -8.08
CA LEU A 152 -10.53 -11.45 -7.91
C LEU A 152 -11.00 -10.85 -9.23
N GLN A 153 -12.21 -10.29 -9.25
CA GLN A 153 -12.73 -9.54 -10.36
C GLN A 153 -12.61 -8.04 -10.06
N TYR A 154 -11.75 -7.36 -10.81
CA TYR A 154 -11.50 -5.94 -10.67
C TYR A 154 -11.95 -5.20 -11.92
N GLY A 155 -12.55 -4.05 -11.75
CA GLY A 155 -12.94 -3.20 -12.87
C GLY A 155 -13.87 -2.08 -12.47
N LYS A 156 -14.05 -1.12 -13.36
CA LYS A 156 -14.94 0.01 -13.17
C LYS A 156 -16.29 -0.24 -13.86
N PRO A 157 -17.36 -0.57 -13.10
CA PRO A 157 -18.70 -0.73 -13.69
C PRO A 157 -19.16 0.57 -14.37
N ALA A 158 -19.98 0.44 -15.40
CA ALA A 158 -20.56 1.59 -16.08
C ALA A 158 -21.33 2.48 -15.07
N GLY A 159 -21.01 3.76 -15.06
CA GLY A 159 -21.61 4.75 -14.14
C GLY A 159 -21.04 4.77 -12.72
N ALA A 160 -20.11 3.89 -12.38
CA ALA A 160 -19.44 3.95 -11.09
C ALA A 160 -18.36 5.04 -11.08
N ALA A 161 -18.18 5.73 -9.95
CA ALA A 161 -17.11 6.71 -9.78
C ALA A 161 -15.73 6.02 -9.68
N PHE A 162 -15.67 4.85 -9.03
CA PHE A 162 -14.43 4.13 -8.73
C PHE A 162 -14.51 2.66 -9.15
N PRO A 163 -13.35 2.01 -9.39
CA PRO A 163 -13.29 0.56 -9.60
C PRO A 163 -13.82 -0.22 -8.38
N VAL A 164 -14.37 -1.38 -8.64
CA VAL A 164 -14.90 -2.30 -7.63
C VAL A 164 -14.15 -3.62 -7.71
N THR A 165 -13.85 -4.17 -6.55
CA THR A 165 -13.25 -5.50 -6.42
C THR A 165 -14.27 -6.46 -5.84
N ARG A 166 -14.45 -7.60 -6.50
CA ARG A 166 -15.26 -8.74 -6.00
C ARG A 166 -14.36 -9.94 -5.82
N LEU A 167 -14.55 -10.65 -4.72
CA LEU A 167 -13.84 -11.89 -4.42
C LEU A 167 -14.80 -13.07 -4.46
N THR A 168 -14.36 -14.13 -5.13
CA THR A 168 -15.07 -15.40 -5.19
C THR A 168 -14.12 -16.52 -4.84
N PRO A 169 -14.35 -17.27 -3.74
CA PRO A 169 -13.52 -18.38 -3.36
C PRO A 169 -13.72 -19.56 -4.30
N HIS A 170 -12.63 -20.25 -4.61
CA HIS A 170 -12.69 -21.52 -5.32
C HIS A 170 -13.31 -22.59 -4.43
N ARG A 171 -14.04 -23.51 -5.04
CA ARG A 171 -14.70 -24.63 -4.30
C ARG A 171 -13.73 -25.74 -3.92
N ARG A 172 -12.59 -25.81 -4.56
CA ARG A 172 -11.57 -26.84 -4.32
C ARG A 172 -10.39 -26.20 -3.64
N ALA A 173 -9.94 -26.88 -2.59
CA ALA A 173 -8.65 -26.57 -1.98
C ALA A 173 -7.52 -26.77 -2.99
N SER A 174 -6.47 -25.99 -2.85
CA SER A 174 -5.27 -26.06 -3.69
C SER A 174 -4.03 -25.84 -2.83
N THR A 175 -2.91 -26.42 -3.21
CA THR A 175 -1.63 -26.09 -2.59
C THR A 175 -1.18 -24.69 -3.03
N ILE A 176 -0.46 -24.01 -2.14
CA ILE A 176 0.09 -22.69 -2.43
C ILE A 176 1.18 -22.74 -3.52
N CYS A 177 1.90 -23.84 -3.60
CA CYS A 177 3.03 -24.07 -4.49
C CYS A 177 2.81 -25.35 -5.33
N PRO A 178 1.97 -25.35 -6.38
CA PRO A 178 1.61 -26.57 -7.10
C PRO A 178 2.76 -27.17 -7.93
N ASP A 179 3.73 -26.36 -8.36
CA ASP A 179 4.72 -26.74 -9.38
C ASP A 179 6.17 -26.74 -8.88
N ILE A 180 6.38 -26.56 -7.58
CA ILE A 180 7.72 -26.55 -6.97
C ILE A 180 7.79 -27.50 -5.77
N SER A 181 9.00 -27.88 -5.40
CA SER A 181 9.23 -28.75 -4.23
C SER A 181 8.87 -28.10 -2.92
N ASP A 182 8.60 -28.91 -1.88
CA ASP A 182 8.28 -28.41 -0.52
C ASP A 182 9.41 -27.51 0.03
N GLU A 183 10.67 -27.82 -0.29
CA GLU A 183 11.81 -27.00 0.13
C GLU A 183 11.85 -25.64 -0.55
N GLU A 184 11.52 -25.60 -1.83
CA GLU A 184 11.43 -24.35 -2.60
C GLU A 184 10.21 -23.52 -2.17
N CYS A 185 9.10 -24.21 -1.87
CA CYS A 185 7.90 -23.58 -1.32
C CYS A 185 8.17 -22.94 0.04
N ALA A 186 8.87 -23.66 0.94
CA ALA A 186 9.27 -23.11 2.23
C ALA A 186 10.12 -21.84 2.08
N LYS A 187 11.11 -21.86 1.16
CA LYS A 187 11.90 -20.67 0.86
C LYS A 187 11.08 -19.52 0.30
N LEU A 188 10.08 -19.82 -0.54
CA LEU A 188 9.15 -18.82 -1.06
C LEU A 188 8.35 -18.18 0.06
N LEU A 189 7.85 -18.95 1.00
CA LEU A 189 7.10 -18.46 2.17
C LEU A 189 7.97 -17.61 3.11
N GLU A 190 9.28 -17.89 3.19
CA GLU A 190 10.24 -17.02 3.90
C GLU A 190 10.41 -15.63 3.25
N THR A 191 9.98 -15.45 1.99
CA THR A 191 10.04 -14.15 1.30
C THR A 191 8.86 -13.23 1.61
N VAL A 192 7.91 -13.65 2.44
CA VAL A 192 6.83 -12.76 2.93
C VAL A 192 7.47 -11.52 3.55
N PRO A 193 7.16 -10.33 3.05
CA PRO A 193 7.78 -9.11 3.54
C PRO A 193 7.33 -8.81 4.97
N ASP A 194 8.25 -8.28 5.76
CA ASP A 194 7.89 -7.64 7.01
C ASP A 194 7.15 -6.33 6.71
N PHE A 195 5.85 -6.31 7.01
CA PHE A 195 4.97 -5.19 6.69
C PHE A 195 5.35 -3.91 7.43
N ASP A 196 5.89 -4.01 8.64
CA ASP A 196 6.31 -2.84 9.41
C ASP A 196 7.54 -2.14 8.79
N SER A 197 8.31 -2.87 7.98
CA SER A 197 9.46 -2.33 7.25
C SER A 197 9.13 -1.79 5.85
N LEU A 198 7.91 -2.03 5.33
CA LEU A 198 7.52 -1.61 3.98
C LEU A 198 7.28 -0.11 3.86
N PHE A 199 6.88 0.52 4.95
CA PHE A 199 6.48 1.93 4.95
C PHE A 199 7.41 2.75 5.84
N GLU A 200 7.89 3.87 5.29
CA GLU A 200 8.70 4.80 6.06
C GLU A 200 7.86 5.51 7.13
N ARG A 201 8.37 5.49 8.37
CA ARG A 201 7.77 6.21 9.49
C ARG A 201 8.32 7.63 9.51
N LYS A 202 7.46 8.62 9.41
CA LYS A 202 7.82 10.04 9.48
C LYS A 202 7.80 10.52 10.94
N SER A 203 8.80 11.34 11.32
CA SER A 203 8.78 12.02 12.63
C SER A 203 7.81 13.19 12.62
N ALA A 204 7.43 13.68 13.81
CA ALA A 204 6.56 14.85 13.93
C ALA A 204 7.18 16.09 13.25
N GLU A 205 8.52 16.28 13.33
CA GLU A 205 9.21 17.38 12.68
C GLU A 205 9.13 17.27 11.15
N GLN A 206 9.26 16.06 10.60
CA GLN A 206 9.13 15.83 9.16
C GLN A 206 7.69 16.14 8.69
N VAL A 207 6.69 15.67 9.43
CA VAL A 207 5.27 15.97 9.12
C VAL A 207 4.97 17.46 9.22
N GLN A 208 5.54 18.15 10.23
CA GLN A 208 5.40 19.61 10.37
C GLN A 208 6.03 20.34 9.17
N SER A 209 7.22 19.95 8.74
CA SER A 209 7.87 20.55 7.57
C SER A 209 7.05 20.38 6.29
N MET A 210 6.47 19.18 6.09
CA MET A 210 5.59 18.90 4.95
C MET A 210 4.31 19.74 4.98
N LEU A 211 3.74 19.95 6.19
CA LEU A 211 2.56 20.80 6.37
C LEU A 211 2.89 22.27 6.11
N ASP A 212 4.02 22.78 6.59
CA ASP A 212 4.46 24.15 6.37
C ASP A 212 4.71 24.43 4.87
N GLU A 213 5.30 23.47 4.15
CA GLU A 213 5.47 23.55 2.70
C GLU A 213 4.12 23.59 1.97
N TYR A 214 3.18 22.73 2.37
CA TYR A 214 1.83 22.71 1.80
C TYR A 214 1.12 24.05 1.99
N LEU A 215 1.11 24.58 3.20
CA LEU A 215 0.48 25.87 3.50
C LEU A 215 1.15 27.06 2.82
N SER A 216 2.46 26.98 2.58
CA SER A 216 3.21 28.03 1.87
C SER A 216 2.91 28.01 0.37
N SER A 217 2.72 26.83 -0.22
CA SER A 217 2.39 26.68 -1.64
C SER A 217 0.94 27.10 -1.96
N ASP A 218 0.01 26.81 -1.06
CA ASP A 218 -1.40 27.19 -1.22
C ASP A 218 -1.59 28.71 -1.18
N ASN A 219 -0.79 29.41 -0.34
CA ASN A 219 -0.77 30.87 -0.29
C ASN A 219 -0.15 31.54 -1.53
N ALA A 220 0.62 30.79 -2.34
CA ALA A 220 1.24 31.31 -3.57
C ALA A 220 0.29 31.29 -4.77
N GLU A 221 -0.70 30.38 -4.79
CA GLU A 221 -1.69 30.29 -5.87
C GLU A 221 -2.79 31.37 -5.77
N ASP A 222 -3.10 31.86 -4.56
CA ASP A 222 -4.11 32.91 -4.36
C ASP A 222 -3.62 34.33 -4.74
N ASN A 223 -2.32 34.52 -4.97
CA ASN A 223 -1.70 35.80 -5.35
C ASN A 223 -1.31 35.93 -6.83
N SER A 224 -1.60 34.94 -7.68
CA SER A 224 -1.23 34.99 -9.12
C SER A 224 -2.42 34.82 -10.04
N SER A 225 -3.37 35.78 -10.01
CA SER A 225 -4.23 36.02 -11.14
C SER A 225 -3.56 37.02 -12.06
N GLU A 226 -2.54 36.61 -12.81
CA GLU A 226 -2.18 37.20 -14.13
C GLU A 226 -1.10 36.34 -14.81
N THR A 227 -1.49 35.82 -15.97
CA THR A 227 -0.65 35.35 -17.08
C THR A 227 0.60 34.54 -16.83
N VAL A 228 0.56 33.24 -17.11
CA VAL A 228 1.78 32.52 -17.48
C VAL A 228 1.65 31.75 -18.78
N LYS A 229 2.48 32.18 -19.71
CA LYS A 229 2.82 31.50 -20.96
C LYS A 229 3.61 30.24 -20.68
N TYR A 230 3.20 29.17 -21.35
CA TYR A 230 3.88 27.90 -21.45
C TYR A 230 5.26 28.05 -22.08
N THR A 231 6.31 27.63 -21.41
CA THR A 231 7.59 27.22 -22.04
C THR A 231 8.16 26.04 -21.27
N GLY A 232 8.26 24.93 -21.97
CA GLY A 232 8.87 23.72 -21.44
C GLY A 232 10.38 23.81 -21.41
N SER A 233 11.01 23.09 -20.53
CA SER A 233 12.25 22.34 -20.80
C SER A 233 12.75 21.55 -19.57
N THR A 234 12.81 20.26 -19.73
CA THR A 234 13.87 19.26 -19.42
C THR A 234 14.62 19.27 -18.09
N ASN A 235 14.55 18.07 -17.48
CA ASN A 235 15.59 17.29 -16.78
C ASN A 235 16.11 17.74 -15.43
N THR A 236 15.93 16.89 -14.41
CA THR A 236 16.92 15.91 -13.96
C THR A 236 16.47 15.22 -12.68
N THR A 237 16.27 13.91 -12.76
CA THR A 237 16.67 12.82 -11.86
C THR A 237 16.60 13.03 -10.35
N THR A 238 15.81 12.22 -9.66
CA THR A 238 16.30 11.44 -8.51
C THR A 238 15.44 10.21 -8.22
N GLU A 239 16.07 9.09 -7.98
CA GLU A 239 15.60 7.70 -7.98
C GLU A 239 14.95 7.26 -6.65
N THR A 240 14.12 8.06 -6.03
CA THR A 240 13.27 7.65 -4.90
C THR A 240 11.84 7.32 -5.32
N ASN A 241 11.53 7.41 -6.60
CA ASN A 241 10.17 7.52 -7.13
C ASN A 241 9.44 6.21 -7.46
N SER A 242 10.00 5.02 -7.26
CA SER A 242 9.32 3.80 -7.72
C SER A 242 8.26 3.26 -6.74
N VAL A 243 8.51 3.37 -5.45
CA VAL A 243 7.55 2.97 -4.40
C VAL A 243 6.49 4.06 -4.23
N GLU A 244 6.92 5.32 -4.27
CA GLU A 244 6.05 6.49 -4.15
C GLU A 244 5.12 6.66 -5.36
N SER A 245 5.64 6.44 -6.57
CA SER A 245 4.85 6.47 -7.80
C SER A 245 3.82 5.34 -7.86
N ALA A 246 4.20 4.11 -7.46
CA ALA A 246 3.27 2.99 -7.32
C ALA A 246 2.20 3.28 -6.25
N PHE A 247 2.54 4.05 -5.22
CA PHE A 247 1.64 4.41 -4.13
C PHE A 247 0.63 5.49 -4.54
N ASN A 248 1.07 6.53 -5.24
CA ASN A 248 0.17 7.59 -5.74
C ASN A 248 -0.77 7.09 -6.83
N GLU A 249 -0.32 6.17 -7.65
CA GLU A 249 -1.16 5.52 -8.66
C GLU A 249 -2.18 4.53 -8.06
N LEU A 250 -1.99 4.04 -6.81
CA LEU A 250 -2.97 3.23 -6.07
C LEU A 250 -4.22 4.01 -5.65
N LEU A 251 -4.23 5.32 -5.83
CA LEU A 251 -5.20 6.25 -5.24
C LEU A 251 -5.98 7.06 -6.27
N GLY A 252 -5.59 6.98 -7.55
CA GLY A 252 -6.31 7.63 -8.66
C GLY A 252 -7.60 6.96 -9.05
#